data_e13d8c7ac63f900611ea31ae89a4deb9
#
_entry.id   e13d8c7ac63f900611ea31ae89a4deb9
#
_cell.length_a   1.000
_cell.length_b   1.000
_cell.length_c   1.000
_cell.angle_alpha   90.00
_cell.angle_beta   90.00
_cell.angle_gamma   90.00
#
_symmetry.space_group_name_H-M   'P 1'
#
loop_
_entity.id
_entity.type
_entity.pdbx_description
1 polymer ?
#
loop_
_entity_poly.entity_id
_entity_poly.type
_entity_poly.pdbx_seq_one_letter_code
_entity_poly.pdbx_strand_id
1 'polypeptide(L)'
;MKKLLSKLINNGLIEERKRGQMFVTTPGPTLADAKRAFSEDLERWEPAMDRVADLFLRLPSTRRAELAASVHYVAESLENRNRARGGAPVAEPELVDLVERWKQGRTPRPTEDEIVTTARTLAYLRWIDVAPADEDEALLGV
;
A
#
# COMPACT_ATOMS: atom_id res chain seq x y z
N MET A 1 -6.15 -14.29 2.68
CA MET A 1 -5.99 -13.41 3.84
C MET A 1 -6.64 -13.94 5.13
N LYS A 2 -7.93 -14.29 5.17
CA LYS A 2 -8.62 -14.80 6.38
C LYS A 2 -7.91 -15.98 7.08
N LYS A 3 -7.36 -16.95 6.33
CA LYS A 3 -6.65 -18.11 6.91
C LYS A 3 -5.37 -17.74 7.66
N LEU A 4 -4.62 -16.72 7.18
CA LEU A 4 -3.41 -16.26 7.86
C LEU A 4 -3.76 -15.54 9.17
N LEU A 5 -4.72 -14.63 9.14
CA LEU A 5 -5.19 -13.91 10.31
C LEU A 5 -5.66 -14.88 11.40
N SER A 6 -6.48 -15.88 11.02
CA SER A 6 -6.92 -16.92 11.97
C SER A 6 -5.75 -17.71 12.58
N LYS A 7 -4.70 -18.00 11.80
CA LYS A 7 -3.50 -18.66 12.34
C LYS A 7 -2.77 -17.79 13.37
N LEU A 8 -2.62 -16.50 13.08
CA LEU A 8 -1.97 -15.56 14.01
C LEU A 8 -2.74 -15.44 15.34
N ILE A 9 -4.08 -15.38 15.26
CA ILE A 9 -4.95 -15.35 16.45
C ILE A 9 -4.87 -16.66 17.23
N ASN A 10 -5.00 -17.79 16.56
CA ASN A 10 -4.99 -19.11 17.20
C ASN A 10 -3.64 -19.42 17.88
N ASN A 11 -2.55 -18.87 17.37
CA ASN A 11 -1.23 -18.98 17.97
C ASN A 11 -0.96 -17.91 19.05
N GLY A 12 -1.93 -17.04 19.34
CA GLY A 12 -1.80 -15.99 20.35
C GLY A 12 -0.80 -14.89 19.99
N LEU A 13 -0.41 -14.79 18.70
CA LEU A 13 0.49 -13.73 18.21
C LEU A 13 -0.20 -12.38 18.16
N ILE A 14 -1.50 -12.39 17.84
CA ILE A 14 -2.36 -11.21 17.84
C ILE A 14 -3.70 -11.53 18.50
N GLU A 15 -4.36 -10.50 19.01
CA GLU A 15 -5.74 -10.54 19.49
C GLU A 15 -6.59 -9.58 18.66
N GLU A 16 -7.83 -9.97 18.36
CA GLU A 16 -8.83 -9.10 17.76
C GLU A 16 -9.93 -8.81 18.78
N ARG A 17 -10.23 -7.52 18.93
CA ARG A 17 -11.35 -7.06 19.76
C ARG A 17 -12.29 -6.20 18.94
N LYS A 18 -13.59 -6.50 19.04
CA LYS A 18 -14.60 -5.66 18.38
C LYS A 18 -14.76 -4.34 19.12
N ARG A 19 -14.61 -3.22 18.42
CA ARG A 19 -14.84 -1.87 18.93
C ARG A 19 -15.85 -1.16 18.02
N GLY A 20 -17.10 -1.15 18.44
CA GLY A 20 -18.21 -0.70 17.59
C GLY A 20 -18.40 -1.61 16.37
N GLN A 21 -18.30 -1.06 15.18
CA GLN A 21 -18.39 -1.79 13.91
C GLN A 21 -17.04 -2.28 13.37
N MET A 22 -15.94 -1.97 14.03
CA MET A 22 -14.58 -2.28 13.60
C MET A 22 -13.94 -3.33 14.50
N PHE A 23 -12.98 -4.08 13.94
CA PHE A 23 -12.08 -4.91 14.71
C PHE A 23 -10.76 -4.18 14.91
N VAL A 24 -10.27 -4.18 16.14
CA VAL A 24 -8.95 -3.65 16.50
C VAL A 24 -8.05 -4.84 16.79
N THR A 25 -6.94 -4.90 16.07
CA THR A 25 -5.91 -5.92 16.25
C THR A 25 -4.84 -5.39 17.19
N THR A 26 -4.49 -6.16 18.19
CA THR A 26 -3.45 -5.83 19.18
C THR A 26 -2.45 -6.97 19.29
N PRO A 27 -1.23 -6.72 19.81
CA PRO A 27 -0.29 -7.77 20.15
C PRO A 27 -0.92 -8.82 21.08
N GLY A 28 -0.72 -10.09 20.75
CA GLY A 28 -1.17 -11.20 21.58
C GLY A 28 -0.12 -11.64 22.60
N PRO A 29 -0.49 -12.51 23.55
CA PRO A 29 0.35 -12.89 24.68
C PRO A 29 1.63 -13.63 24.29
N THR A 30 1.66 -14.32 23.14
CA THR A 30 2.83 -15.09 22.69
C THR A 30 3.77 -14.30 21.78
N LEU A 31 3.41 -13.06 21.40
CA LEU A 31 4.20 -12.28 20.44
C LEU A 31 5.62 -11.99 20.94
N ALA A 32 5.78 -11.68 22.22
CA ALA A 32 7.10 -11.38 22.79
C ALA A 32 8.04 -12.60 22.78
N ASP A 33 7.49 -13.78 23.08
CA ASP A 33 8.25 -15.03 23.04
C ASP A 33 8.60 -15.42 21.60
N ALA A 34 7.66 -15.26 20.66
CA ALA A 34 7.91 -15.50 19.25
C ALA A 34 9.00 -14.56 18.71
N LYS A 35 8.98 -13.28 19.08
CA LYS A 35 10.04 -12.33 18.68
C LYS A 35 11.42 -12.76 19.17
N ARG A 36 11.52 -13.28 20.39
CA ARG A 36 12.78 -13.79 20.92
C ARG A 36 13.24 -15.07 20.20
N ALA A 37 12.30 -15.99 19.97
CA ALA A 37 12.62 -17.27 19.34
C ALA A 37 13.05 -17.13 17.85
N PHE A 38 12.57 -16.09 17.16
CA PHE A 38 12.83 -15.84 15.74
C PHE A 38 13.58 -14.52 15.51
N SER A 39 14.45 -14.11 16.45
CA SER A 39 15.17 -12.83 16.37
C SER A 39 16.02 -12.70 15.11
N GLU A 40 16.76 -13.74 14.72
CA GLU A 40 17.61 -13.73 13.52
C GLU A 40 16.77 -13.54 12.24
N ASP A 41 15.63 -14.21 12.14
CA ASP A 41 14.72 -14.03 11.00
C ASP A 41 14.12 -12.63 10.99
N LEU A 42 13.79 -12.07 12.17
CA LEU A 42 13.25 -10.72 12.29
C LEU A 42 14.26 -9.65 11.88
N GLU A 43 15.55 -9.76 12.30
CA GLU A 43 16.62 -8.85 11.90
C GLU A 43 16.72 -8.76 10.37
N ARG A 44 16.59 -9.89 9.69
CA ARG A 44 16.58 -9.92 8.22
C ARG A 44 15.43 -9.13 7.59
N TRP A 45 14.27 -9.09 8.25
CA TRP A 45 13.07 -8.42 7.75
C TRP A 45 12.89 -7.01 8.31
N GLU A 46 13.68 -6.60 9.30
CA GLU A 46 13.56 -5.31 9.98
C GLU A 46 13.52 -4.13 9.00
N PRO A 47 14.42 -4.01 8.00
CA PRO A 47 14.35 -2.89 7.06
C PRO A 47 13.06 -2.85 6.24
N ALA A 48 12.47 -4.00 5.93
CA ALA A 48 11.20 -4.06 5.21
C ALA A 48 10.02 -3.69 6.12
N MET A 49 10.07 -4.14 7.38
CA MET A 49 9.05 -3.78 8.39
C MET A 49 9.06 -2.30 8.69
N ASP A 50 10.24 -1.68 8.83
CA ASP A 50 10.39 -0.24 9.07
C ASP A 50 9.83 0.59 7.90
N ARG A 51 10.09 0.18 6.66
CA ARG A 51 9.49 0.83 5.49
C ARG A 51 7.97 0.76 5.50
N VAL A 52 7.41 -0.41 5.84
CA VAL A 52 5.95 -0.58 5.95
C VAL A 52 5.40 0.29 7.08
N ALA A 53 6.05 0.31 8.23
CA ALA A 53 5.65 1.13 9.37
C ALA A 53 5.68 2.63 9.01
N ASP A 54 6.75 3.12 8.36
CA ASP A 54 6.85 4.51 7.89
C ASP A 54 5.72 4.87 6.93
N LEU A 55 5.41 3.99 5.98
CA LEU A 55 4.28 4.20 5.07
C LEU A 55 2.96 4.36 5.83
N PHE A 56 2.66 3.43 6.77
CA PHE A 56 1.40 3.48 7.52
C PHE A 56 1.30 4.67 8.46
N LEU A 57 2.41 5.16 9.02
CA LEU A 57 2.43 6.39 9.81
C LEU A 57 2.03 7.64 8.99
N ARG A 58 2.26 7.62 7.69
CA ARG A 58 1.88 8.69 6.75
C ARG A 58 0.45 8.58 6.24
N LEU A 59 -0.23 7.47 6.49
CA LEU A 59 -1.60 7.21 6.05
C LEU A 59 -2.58 7.45 7.22
N PRO A 60 -3.19 8.64 7.33
CA PRO A 60 -3.93 9.07 8.53
C PRO A 60 -5.29 8.37 8.70
N SER A 61 -5.71 7.54 7.75
CA SER A 61 -7.01 6.86 7.82
C SER A 61 -7.01 5.53 7.05
N THR A 62 -7.92 4.63 7.44
CA THR A 62 -8.17 3.37 6.74
C THR A 62 -8.53 3.59 5.26
N ARG A 63 -9.28 4.66 4.96
CA ARG A 63 -9.63 5.02 3.56
C ARG A 63 -8.36 5.34 2.74
N ARG A 64 -7.43 6.11 3.31
CA ARG A 64 -6.16 6.41 2.62
C ARG A 64 -5.27 5.18 2.48
N ALA A 65 -5.23 4.32 3.47
CA ALA A 65 -4.52 3.06 3.40
C ALA A 65 -5.13 2.13 2.32
N GLU A 66 -6.46 2.07 2.23
CA GLU A 66 -7.15 1.31 1.17
C GLU A 66 -6.86 1.87 -0.23
N LEU A 67 -6.84 3.20 -0.37
CA LEU A 67 -6.49 3.84 -1.64
C LEU A 67 -5.03 3.56 -2.02
N ALA A 68 -4.10 3.73 -1.08
CA ALA A 68 -2.68 3.44 -1.30
C ALA A 68 -2.45 1.98 -1.72
N ALA A 69 -3.11 1.02 -1.05
CA ALA A 69 -3.04 -0.39 -1.44
C ALA A 69 -3.60 -0.63 -2.85
N SER A 70 -4.65 0.08 -3.23
CA SER A 70 -5.25 -0.04 -4.57
C SER A 70 -4.33 0.53 -5.65
N VAL A 71 -3.78 1.71 -5.42
CA VAL A 71 -2.81 2.36 -6.32
C VAL A 71 -1.57 1.48 -6.48
N HIS A 72 -1.01 0.99 -5.39
CA HIS A 72 0.15 0.08 -5.41
C HIS A 72 -0.14 -1.18 -6.24
N TYR A 73 -1.27 -1.83 -6.00
CA TYR A 73 -1.65 -3.05 -6.72
C TYR A 73 -1.80 -2.83 -8.24
N VAL A 74 -2.43 -1.72 -8.64
CA VAL A 74 -2.59 -1.37 -10.06
C VAL A 74 -1.23 -1.04 -10.67
N ALA A 75 -0.39 -0.25 -9.99
CA ALA A 75 0.96 0.07 -10.45
C ALA A 75 1.80 -1.19 -10.67
N GLU A 76 1.85 -2.10 -9.68
CA GLU A 76 2.57 -3.38 -9.79
C GLU A 76 2.06 -4.22 -10.98
N SER A 77 0.75 -4.24 -11.21
CA SER A 77 0.15 -4.94 -12.35
C SER A 77 0.58 -4.34 -13.68
N LEU A 78 0.65 -3.00 -13.77
CA LEU A 78 1.13 -2.26 -14.94
C LEU A 78 2.62 -2.45 -15.17
N GLU A 79 3.44 -2.37 -14.13
CA GLU A 79 4.88 -2.62 -14.18
C GLU A 79 5.18 -4.04 -14.71
N ASN A 80 4.49 -5.05 -14.20
CA ASN A 80 4.65 -6.43 -14.66
C ASN A 80 4.27 -6.58 -16.13
N ARG A 81 3.20 -5.92 -16.59
CA ARG A 81 2.79 -5.88 -17.99
C ARG A 81 3.85 -5.17 -18.86
N ASN A 82 4.33 -4.02 -18.41
CA ASN A 82 5.32 -3.22 -19.13
C ASN A 82 6.67 -3.93 -19.22
N ARG A 83 7.09 -4.60 -18.15
CA ARG A 83 8.32 -5.42 -18.14
C ARG A 83 8.29 -6.49 -19.23
N ALA A 84 7.15 -7.10 -19.48
CA ALA A 84 6.98 -8.07 -20.57
C ALA A 84 7.02 -7.42 -21.97
N ARG A 85 6.91 -6.10 -22.07
CA ARG A 85 6.83 -5.33 -23.33
C ARG A 85 8.03 -4.40 -23.57
N GLY A 86 9.09 -4.47 -22.78
CA GLY A 86 10.28 -3.64 -22.96
C GLY A 86 10.65 -2.75 -21.77
N GLY A 87 9.88 -2.80 -20.67
CA GLY A 87 10.28 -2.23 -19.38
C GLY A 87 10.06 -0.72 -19.23
N ALA A 88 9.16 -0.12 -20.02
CA ALA A 88 8.80 1.29 -19.83
C ALA A 88 8.15 1.53 -18.45
N PRO A 89 8.43 2.69 -17.80
CA PRO A 89 7.78 3.06 -16.54
C PRO A 89 6.26 3.17 -16.73
N VAL A 90 5.52 3.08 -15.63
CA VAL A 90 4.07 3.24 -15.64
C VAL A 90 3.73 4.72 -15.83
N ALA A 91 2.90 5.05 -16.82
CA ALA A 91 2.42 6.40 -17.01
C ALA A 91 1.37 6.77 -15.96
N GLU A 92 1.52 7.92 -15.29
CA GLU A 92 0.58 8.39 -14.27
C GLU A 92 -0.87 8.43 -14.76
N PRO A 93 -1.20 8.95 -15.98
CA PRO A 93 -2.58 8.98 -16.46
C PRO A 93 -3.20 7.59 -16.64
N GLU A 94 -2.42 6.61 -17.08
CA GLU A 94 -2.90 5.23 -17.22
C GLU A 94 -3.20 4.60 -15.86
N LEU A 95 -2.34 4.85 -14.86
CA LEU A 95 -2.54 4.40 -13.50
C LEU A 95 -3.82 4.97 -12.90
N VAL A 96 -4.02 6.29 -13.05
CA VAL A 96 -5.19 7.01 -12.54
C VAL A 96 -6.48 6.44 -13.13
N ASP A 97 -6.56 6.34 -14.46
CA ASP A 97 -7.72 5.82 -15.18
C ASP A 97 -8.09 4.38 -14.73
N LEU A 98 -7.09 3.51 -14.54
CA LEU A 98 -7.35 2.16 -14.07
C LEU A 98 -7.82 2.10 -12.62
N VAL A 99 -7.25 2.91 -11.72
CA VAL A 99 -7.70 3.00 -10.33
C VAL A 99 -9.12 3.53 -10.25
N GLU A 100 -9.45 4.57 -11.04
CA GLU A 100 -10.80 5.12 -11.11
C GLU A 100 -11.82 4.07 -11.54
N ARG A 101 -11.55 3.35 -12.64
CA ARG A 101 -12.42 2.27 -13.13
C ARG A 101 -12.62 1.18 -12.08
N TRP A 102 -11.54 0.78 -11.41
CA TRP A 102 -11.63 -0.25 -10.38
C TRP A 102 -12.43 0.19 -9.16
N LYS A 103 -12.40 1.49 -8.83
CA LYS A 103 -13.12 2.07 -7.68
C LYS A 103 -14.51 2.61 -8.01
N GLN A 104 -15.02 2.45 -9.24
CA GLN A 104 -16.34 2.98 -9.66
C GLN A 104 -17.50 2.56 -8.76
N GLY A 105 -17.49 1.35 -8.19
CA GLY A 105 -18.52 0.83 -7.30
C GLY A 105 -18.35 1.18 -5.82
N ARG A 106 -17.38 2.02 -5.44
CA ARG A 106 -17.09 2.38 -4.05
C ARG A 106 -17.79 3.69 -3.66
N THR A 107 -18.24 3.77 -2.41
CA THR A 107 -18.85 4.98 -1.83
C THR A 107 -18.18 5.27 -0.48
N PRO A 108 -17.58 6.46 -0.29
CA PRO A 108 -17.35 7.49 -1.29
C PRO A 108 -16.28 7.10 -2.31
N ARG A 109 -16.46 7.51 -3.57
CA ARG A 109 -15.50 7.31 -4.65
C ARG A 109 -14.28 8.22 -4.40
N PRO A 110 -13.04 7.74 -4.61
CA PRO A 110 -11.88 8.62 -4.58
C PRO A 110 -11.93 9.61 -5.75
N THR A 111 -11.45 10.82 -5.53
CA THR A 111 -11.26 11.81 -6.59
C THR A 111 -9.97 11.53 -7.36
N GLU A 112 -9.87 12.06 -8.57
CA GLU A 112 -8.65 12.01 -9.36
C GLU A 112 -7.46 12.58 -8.59
N ASP A 113 -7.61 13.75 -7.97
CA ASP A 113 -6.57 14.38 -7.14
C ASP A 113 -6.12 13.49 -5.97
N GLU A 114 -7.04 12.76 -5.33
CA GLU A 114 -6.68 11.82 -4.27
C GLU A 114 -5.84 10.66 -4.82
N ILE A 115 -6.13 10.18 -6.02
CA ILE A 115 -5.39 9.09 -6.68
C ILE A 115 -4.00 9.58 -7.09
N VAL A 116 -3.91 10.72 -7.78
CA VAL A 116 -2.65 11.36 -8.21
C VAL A 116 -1.74 11.62 -7.01
N THR A 117 -2.26 12.28 -5.97
CA THR A 117 -1.50 12.57 -4.75
C THR A 117 -0.99 11.27 -4.09
N THR A 118 -1.81 10.23 -4.07
CA THR A 118 -1.42 8.93 -3.50
C THR A 118 -0.34 8.27 -4.36
N ALA A 119 -0.48 8.28 -5.69
CA ALA A 119 0.51 7.72 -6.62
C ALA A 119 1.86 8.43 -6.48
N ARG A 120 1.87 9.77 -6.48
CA ARG A 120 3.09 10.57 -6.31
C ARG A 120 3.75 10.35 -4.94
N THR A 121 2.96 10.21 -3.88
CA THR A 121 3.47 9.86 -2.55
C THR A 121 4.14 8.49 -2.53
N LEU A 122 3.50 7.47 -3.12
CA LEU A 122 4.08 6.12 -3.21
C LEU A 122 5.33 6.09 -4.09
N ALA A 123 5.36 6.83 -5.19
CA ALA A 123 6.54 6.97 -6.06
C ALA A 123 7.69 7.66 -5.32
N TYR A 124 7.43 8.76 -4.62
CA TYR A 124 8.43 9.46 -3.79
C TYR A 124 9.03 8.54 -2.71
N LEU A 125 8.21 7.71 -2.09
CA LEU A 125 8.64 6.72 -1.11
C LEU A 125 9.23 5.44 -1.74
N ARG A 126 9.34 5.40 -3.07
CA ARG A 126 9.87 4.27 -3.84
C ARG A 126 9.11 2.95 -3.63
N TRP A 127 7.81 3.04 -3.49
CA TRP A 127 6.91 1.88 -3.47
C TRP A 127 6.46 1.46 -4.86
N ILE A 128 6.42 2.40 -5.80
CA ILE A 128 6.04 2.19 -7.21
C ILE A 128 6.97 3.02 -8.09
N ASP A 129 7.12 2.59 -9.36
CA ASP A 129 7.85 3.32 -10.39
C ASP A 129 6.85 3.90 -11.40
N VAL A 130 6.53 5.18 -11.22
CA VAL A 130 5.54 5.90 -12.03
C VAL A 130 6.17 7.16 -12.59
N ALA A 131 6.12 7.31 -13.91
CA ALA A 131 6.48 8.55 -14.57
C ALA A 131 5.33 9.57 -14.38
N PRO A 132 5.61 10.78 -13.84
CA PRO A 132 4.60 11.81 -13.73
C PRO A 132 4.07 12.18 -15.11
N ALA A 133 2.82 12.64 -15.18
CA ALA A 133 2.33 13.30 -16.39
C ALA A 133 3.18 14.56 -16.60
N ASP A 134 3.65 14.75 -17.85
CA ASP A 134 4.46 15.91 -18.22
C ASP A 134 3.61 17.20 -18.11
N GLU A 135 3.45 17.71 -16.90
CA GLU A 135 2.93 19.07 -16.67
C GLU A 135 4.00 20.15 -16.88
N ASP A 136 5.29 19.75 -17.03
CA ASP A 136 6.41 20.69 -17.08
C ASP A 136 6.82 21.12 -18.50
N GLU A 137 6.32 20.51 -19.58
CA GLU A 137 6.59 21.05 -20.93
C GLU A 137 5.80 22.34 -21.25
N ALA A 138 4.70 22.60 -20.54
CA ALA A 138 3.92 23.82 -20.76
C ALA A 138 4.52 25.07 -20.09
N LEU A 139 5.45 24.91 -19.12
CA LEU A 139 6.09 26.04 -18.41
C LEU A 139 7.46 26.42 -18.97
N LEU A 140 8.05 25.64 -19.86
CA LEU A 140 9.33 25.98 -20.53
C LEU A 140 9.15 26.49 -21.96
N GLY A 141 7.92 26.66 -22.41
CA GLY A 141 7.57 27.20 -23.72
C GLY A 141 7.44 28.72 -23.71
N VAL A 142 8.53 29.43 -23.43
CA VAL A 142 8.71 30.83 -23.81
C VAL A 142 10.06 30.98 -24.52
#